data_d28913e7b11f4b3e9480ff716dfb34e0
#
_entry.id   d28913e7b11f4b3e9480ff716dfb34e0
#
_cell.length_a   1.000
_cell.length_b   1.000
_cell.length_c   1.000
_cell.angle_alpha   90.00
_cell.angle_beta   90.00
_cell.angle_gamma   90.00
#
_symmetry.space_group_name_H-M   'P 1'
#
loop_
_entity.id
_entity.type
_entity.pdbx_description
1 polymer ?
#
loop_
_entity_poly.entity_id
_entity_poly.type
_entity_poly.pdbx_seq_one_letter_code
_entity_poly.pdbx_strand_id
1 'polypeptide(L)'
;MSERTSAAALAAIGFLTVAASAALPASAADWSDTAISWRYGQRFREPFNPADIKKHIFALTHASGYKYGSNYFNVDLLESDSNDPGSLNQTDGAQEAYIVYRNTLDIGALSGQELRYGPVKGLGLVLGFDWNTKNDVGYNSRKRMLVAGPTLMWDVPGFLSTGILLLRESNAPSGAFPPISEVRQRYTYDYHPMFSASWGIPVPDSWTPGLSFEGYLNYIAAKGRDEVGNPTGAETNLDMQLMYDLGRRFGQPKNRFRVGVEYQFWNNKFGNTAATTGNRGQRASTPMVRAEYHF
;
A
#
# COMPACT_ATOMS: atom_id res chain seq x y z
N MET A 1 -35.91 6.62 10.34
CA MET A 1 -34.44 6.52 10.48
C MET A 1 -33.96 5.45 9.50
N SER A 2 -33.88 5.74 8.23
CA SER A 2 -33.44 4.77 7.21
C SER A 2 -33.28 5.52 5.87
N GLU A 3 -32.25 6.35 5.71
CA GLU A 3 -31.93 6.95 4.38
C GLU A 3 -30.47 7.41 4.21
N ARG A 4 -29.56 7.06 5.13
CA ARG A 4 -28.15 7.50 4.99
C ARG A 4 -27.18 6.45 4.44
N THR A 5 -27.60 5.21 4.25
CA THR A 5 -26.76 4.11 3.79
C THR A 5 -26.60 4.01 2.26
N SER A 6 -27.44 4.68 1.49
CA SER A 6 -27.43 4.54 0.01
C SER A 6 -26.48 5.48 -0.74
N ALA A 7 -26.03 6.57 -0.12
CA ALA A 7 -25.25 7.60 -0.84
C ALA A 7 -23.75 7.22 -1.01
N ALA A 8 -23.17 6.49 -0.08
CA ALA A 8 -21.75 6.12 -0.16
C ALA A 8 -21.49 4.98 -1.16
N ALA A 9 -22.41 4.03 -1.26
CA ALA A 9 -22.31 2.93 -2.23
C ALA A 9 -22.50 3.39 -3.68
N LEU A 10 -23.36 4.40 -3.90
CA LEU A 10 -23.55 4.98 -5.24
C LEU A 10 -22.38 5.85 -5.71
N ALA A 11 -21.65 6.49 -4.79
CA ALA A 11 -20.46 7.26 -5.15
C ALA A 11 -19.28 6.36 -5.59
N ALA A 12 -19.14 5.17 -5.01
CA ALA A 12 -18.10 4.22 -5.40
C ALA A 12 -18.36 3.59 -6.79
N ILE A 13 -19.63 3.34 -7.13
CA ILE A 13 -20.03 2.80 -8.45
C ILE A 13 -19.92 3.88 -9.55
N GLY A 14 -20.16 5.15 -9.23
CA GLY A 14 -20.03 6.26 -10.18
C GLY A 14 -18.58 6.53 -10.61
N PHE A 15 -17.59 6.26 -9.77
CA PHE A 15 -16.17 6.45 -10.11
C PHE A 15 -15.64 5.35 -11.04
N LEU A 16 -16.16 4.12 -10.96
CA LEU A 16 -15.76 3.03 -11.87
C LEU A 16 -16.27 3.22 -13.32
N THR A 17 -17.38 3.90 -13.50
CA THR A 17 -17.98 4.11 -14.84
C THR A 17 -17.35 5.25 -15.63
N VAL A 18 -16.77 6.26 -14.98
CA VAL A 18 -16.08 7.38 -15.66
C VAL A 18 -14.67 6.98 -16.13
N ALA A 19 -14.02 6.01 -15.50
CA ALA A 19 -12.71 5.53 -15.94
C ALA A 19 -12.76 4.69 -17.24
N ALA A 20 -13.93 4.19 -17.62
CA ALA A 20 -14.09 3.35 -18.82
C ALA A 20 -14.27 4.14 -20.13
N SER A 21 -14.51 5.46 -20.08
CA SER A 21 -14.85 6.27 -21.26
C SER A 21 -13.73 7.16 -21.79
N ALA A 22 -12.54 7.18 -21.18
CA ALA A 22 -11.35 7.90 -21.67
C ALA A 22 -10.28 6.94 -22.17
N ALA A 23 -10.64 5.95 -22.99
CA ALA A 23 -9.67 5.17 -23.75
C ALA A 23 -9.13 6.03 -24.89
N LEU A 24 -8.20 6.96 -24.60
CA LEU A 24 -7.21 7.36 -25.58
C LEU A 24 -6.52 6.08 -26.08
N PRO A 25 -6.13 5.98 -27.36
CA PRO A 25 -5.37 4.83 -27.83
C PRO A 25 -4.06 4.79 -27.03
N ALA A 26 -4.08 4.10 -25.91
CA ALA A 26 -2.89 3.79 -25.16
C ALA A 26 -2.06 2.92 -26.09
N SER A 27 -0.83 3.31 -26.39
CA SER A 27 0.17 2.39 -26.89
C SER A 27 0.08 1.15 -26.04
N ALA A 28 -0.22 -0.01 -26.67
CA ALA A 28 -0.46 -1.24 -25.93
C ALA A 28 0.67 -1.47 -24.94
N ALA A 29 0.35 -1.79 -23.71
CA ALA A 29 1.34 -2.20 -22.74
C ALA A 29 2.07 -3.43 -23.29
N ASP A 30 3.39 -3.50 -23.14
CA ASP A 30 4.18 -4.67 -23.54
C ASP A 30 3.75 -5.90 -22.74
N TRP A 31 3.33 -5.70 -21.52
CA TRP A 31 2.70 -6.69 -20.65
C TRP A 31 1.79 -5.99 -19.62
N SER A 32 0.79 -6.70 -19.12
CA SER A 32 -0.05 -6.24 -18.03
C SER A 32 -0.55 -7.41 -17.20
N ASP A 33 -0.78 -7.15 -15.93
CA ASP A 33 -1.39 -8.08 -14.98
C ASP A 33 -2.35 -7.30 -14.08
N THR A 34 -3.56 -7.81 -13.95
CA THR A 34 -4.60 -7.23 -13.09
C THR A 34 -5.13 -8.31 -12.18
N ALA A 35 -5.18 -8.03 -10.89
CA ALA A 35 -5.65 -8.98 -9.89
C ALA A 35 -6.64 -8.33 -8.93
N ILE A 36 -7.59 -9.15 -8.47
CA ILE A 36 -8.34 -8.88 -7.25
C ILE A 36 -7.80 -9.79 -6.16
N SER A 37 -7.74 -9.28 -4.94
CA SER A 37 -7.28 -10.07 -3.80
C SER A 37 -8.14 -9.84 -2.56
N TRP A 38 -8.11 -10.84 -1.68
CA TRP A 38 -8.65 -10.77 -0.35
C TRP A 38 -7.58 -11.18 0.65
N ARG A 39 -7.49 -10.41 1.74
CA ARG A 39 -6.57 -10.65 2.86
C ARG A 39 -7.33 -10.60 4.17
N TYR A 40 -6.91 -11.40 5.14
CA TYR A 40 -7.47 -11.41 6.47
C TYR A 40 -6.38 -11.58 7.53
N GLY A 41 -6.39 -10.71 8.52
CA GLY A 41 -5.51 -10.75 9.68
C GLY A 41 -6.21 -10.29 10.95
N GLN A 42 -5.66 -10.66 12.12
CA GLN A 42 -6.28 -10.43 13.42
C GLN A 42 -5.41 -9.63 14.40
N ARG A 43 -4.27 -9.12 13.94
CA ARG A 43 -3.30 -8.41 14.80
C ARG A 43 -2.87 -7.09 14.22
N PHE A 44 -3.78 -6.42 13.52
CA PHE A 44 -3.53 -5.04 13.14
C PHE A 44 -3.55 -4.15 14.37
N ARG A 45 -2.81 -3.04 14.29
CA ARG A 45 -2.73 -2.03 15.34
C ARG A 45 -2.90 -0.65 14.74
N GLU A 46 -3.52 0.23 15.53
CA GLU A 46 -3.58 1.66 15.20
C GLU A 46 -2.95 2.47 16.34
N PRO A 47 -2.20 3.56 16.03
CA PRO A 47 -1.59 4.39 17.05
C PRO A 47 -2.59 4.83 18.13
N PHE A 48 -2.15 4.83 19.38
CA PHE A 48 -2.93 5.12 20.60
C PHE A 48 -3.96 4.05 20.97
N ASN A 49 -4.16 3.03 20.15
CA ASN A 49 -5.08 1.93 20.42
C ASN A 49 -4.32 0.65 20.80
N PRO A 50 -4.49 0.13 22.04
CA PRO A 50 -3.79 -1.08 22.50
C PRO A 50 -4.43 -2.38 21.98
N ALA A 51 -5.64 -2.32 21.39
CA ALA A 51 -6.37 -3.51 20.97
C ALA A 51 -5.78 -4.14 19.72
N ASP A 52 -5.88 -5.46 19.63
CA ASP A 52 -5.72 -6.18 18.36
C ASP A 52 -6.96 -5.97 17.51
N ILE A 53 -6.77 -5.57 16.28
CA ILE A 53 -7.82 -5.26 15.31
C ILE A 53 -7.86 -6.38 14.27
N LYS A 54 -9.04 -6.86 13.95
CA LYS A 54 -9.26 -7.75 12.82
C LYS A 54 -9.61 -6.92 11.59
N LYS A 55 -8.98 -7.24 10.45
CA LYS A 55 -9.31 -6.56 9.19
C LYS A 55 -9.51 -7.57 8.06
N HIS A 56 -10.55 -7.33 7.27
CA HIS A 56 -10.65 -7.83 5.91
C HIS A 56 -10.14 -6.74 4.96
N ILE A 57 -9.34 -7.12 3.99
CA ILE A 57 -8.80 -6.20 3.00
C ILE A 57 -9.11 -6.77 1.62
N PHE A 58 -9.88 -6.04 0.83
CA PHE A 58 -10.14 -6.34 -0.57
C PHE A 58 -9.30 -5.40 -1.41
N ALA A 59 -8.60 -5.94 -2.41
CA ALA A 59 -7.77 -5.09 -3.25
C ALA A 59 -8.00 -5.32 -4.74
N LEU A 60 -7.76 -4.25 -5.49
CA LEU A 60 -7.54 -4.27 -6.93
C LEU A 60 -6.11 -3.81 -7.19
N THR A 61 -5.32 -4.69 -7.81
CA THR A 61 -3.93 -4.41 -8.18
C THR A 61 -3.79 -4.46 -9.70
N HIS A 62 -3.07 -3.52 -10.28
CA HIS A 62 -2.68 -3.53 -11.69
C HIS A 62 -1.20 -3.20 -11.81
N ALA A 63 -0.49 -4.02 -12.57
CA ALA A 63 0.88 -3.78 -12.99
C ALA A 63 0.98 -3.86 -14.51
N SER A 64 1.76 -2.97 -15.11
CA SER A 64 1.99 -3.00 -16.56
C SER A 64 3.36 -2.45 -16.92
N GLY A 65 3.96 -2.98 -17.97
CA GLY A 65 5.18 -2.48 -18.57
C GLY A 65 4.92 -1.83 -19.91
N TYR A 66 5.69 -0.83 -20.25
CA TYR A 66 5.67 -0.15 -21.52
C TYR A 66 7.12 0.21 -21.92
N LYS A 67 7.33 0.62 -23.17
CA LYS A 67 8.65 0.87 -23.76
C LYS A 67 9.65 1.62 -22.84
N TYR A 68 9.17 2.55 -22.01
CA TYR A 68 10.02 3.43 -21.21
C TYR A 68 9.91 3.21 -19.71
N GLY A 69 9.26 2.12 -19.27
CA GLY A 69 9.12 1.87 -17.84
C GLY A 69 7.95 0.97 -17.46
N SER A 70 7.45 1.16 -16.25
CA SER A 70 6.35 0.37 -15.71
C SER A 70 5.42 1.19 -14.83
N ASN A 71 4.18 0.72 -14.69
CA ASN A 71 3.19 1.26 -13.78
C ASN A 71 2.83 0.20 -12.76
N TYR A 72 2.56 0.65 -11.55
CA TYR A 72 1.93 -0.11 -10.49
C TYR A 72 0.81 0.72 -9.88
N PHE A 73 -0.36 0.13 -9.76
CA PHE A 73 -1.54 0.72 -9.13
C PHE A 73 -2.17 -0.28 -8.18
N ASN A 74 -2.51 0.15 -6.98
CA ASN A 74 -3.21 -0.67 -6.00
C ASN A 74 -4.26 0.16 -5.25
N VAL A 75 -5.42 -0.43 -5.06
CA VAL A 75 -6.47 0.08 -4.17
C VAL A 75 -6.77 -0.99 -3.14
N ASP A 76 -6.58 -0.66 -1.87
CA ASP A 76 -7.02 -1.46 -0.74
C ASP A 76 -8.29 -0.86 -0.16
N LEU A 77 -9.31 -1.69 0.02
CA LEU A 77 -10.52 -1.41 0.78
C LEU A 77 -10.45 -2.24 2.06
N LEU A 78 -10.30 -1.56 3.20
CA LEU A 78 -10.10 -2.21 4.49
C LEU A 78 -11.35 -2.06 5.34
N GLU A 79 -11.80 -3.18 5.88
CA GLU A 79 -12.91 -3.25 6.83
C GLU A 79 -12.39 -3.81 8.17
N SER A 80 -12.48 -3.00 9.21
CA SER A 80 -12.03 -3.34 10.56
C SER A 80 -13.19 -3.81 11.43
N ASP A 81 -12.89 -4.58 12.46
CA ASP A 81 -13.85 -4.86 13.53
C ASP A 81 -14.02 -3.64 14.47
N SER A 82 -14.92 -3.75 15.45
CA SER A 82 -15.24 -2.68 16.40
C SER A 82 -14.07 -2.25 17.31
N ASN A 83 -12.93 -2.92 17.24
CA ASN A 83 -11.70 -2.50 17.92
C ASN A 83 -10.96 -1.36 17.19
N ASP A 84 -11.40 -0.94 16.02
CA ASP A 84 -10.88 0.21 15.30
C ASP A 84 -11.99 1.26 15.12
N PRO A 85 -11.98 2.37 15.81
CA PRO A 85 -10.89 2.99 16.61
C PRO A 85 -10.78 2.52 18.07
N GLY A 86 -11.59 1.58 18.51
CA GLY A 86 -11.49 1.01 19.85
C GLY A 86 -12.11 1.84 20.95
N SER A 87 -13.13 2.63 20.65
CA SER A 87 -13.76 3.46 21.65
C SER A 87 -15.16 3.94 21.25
N LEU A 88 -15.81 4.61 22.18
CA LEU A 88 -17.04 5.37 21.98
C LEU A 88 -18.30 4.55 21.70
N ASN A 89 -18.40 3.35 22.26
CA ASN A 89 -19.58 2.47 22.12
C ASN A 89 -19.97 2.20 20.67
N GLN A 90 -18.97 2.15 19.76
CA GLN A 90 -19.20 1.78 18.37
C GLN A 90 -19.39 0.28 18.25
N THR A 91 -20.42 -0.14 17.54
CA THR A 91 -20.63 -1.52 17.14
C THR A 91 -20.01 -1.84 15.78
N ASP A 92 -19.79 -0.79 14.97
CA ASP A 92 -19.23 -0.89 13.64
C ASP A 92 -17.75 -0.53 13.67
N GLY A 93 -16.93 -1.23 12.89
CA GLY A 93 -15.52 -0.94 12.72
C GLY A 93 -15.27 0.21 11.75
N ALA A 94 -14.00 0.54 11.55
CA ALA A 94 -13.59 1.53 10.56
C ALA A 94 -13.61 0.96 9.14
N GLN A 95 -13.92 1.83 8.18
CA GLN A 95 -13.73 1.59 6.76
C GLN A 95 -12.63 2.50 6.24
N GLU A 96 -11.73 1.95 5.44
CA GLU A 96 -10.60 2.69 4.90
C GLU A 96 -10.39 2.35 3.43
N ALA A 97 -10.06 3.35 2.62
CA ALA A 97 -9.55 3.16 1.28
C ALA A 97 -8.13 3.70 1.20
N TYR A 98 -7.20 2.89 0.68
CA TYR A 98 -5.81 3.26 0.48
C TYR A 98 -5.42 3.02 -0.97
N ILE A 99 -4.98 4.07 -1.66
CA ILE A 99 -4.60 4.03 -3.07
C ILE A 99 -3.11 4.32 -3.17
N VAL A 100 -2.41 3.49 -3.94
CA VAL A 100 -1.00 3.65 -4.29
C VAL A 100 -0.85 3.66 -5.80
N TYR A 101 -0.15 4.63 -6.33
CA TYR A 101 0.30 4.63 -7.73
C TYR A 101 1.80 4.89 -7.80
N ARG A 102 2.50 4.12 -8.60
CA ARG A 102 3.92 4.29 -8.91
C ARG A 102 4.13 4.11 -10.42
N ASN A 103 4.77 5.08 -11.02
CA ASN A 103 5.37 4.94 -12.34
C ASN A 103 6.89 4.90 -12.16
N THR A 104 7.53 3.93 -12.77
CA THR A 104 9.00 3.83 -12.82
C THR A 104 9.44 4.06 -14.25
N LEU A 105 10.08 5.18 -14.50
CA LEU A 105 10.73 5.47 -15.79
C LEU A 105 12.10 4.78 -15.83
N ASP A 106 12.38 4.04 -16.88
CA ASP A 106 13.68 3.44 -17.14
C ASP A 106 14.57 4.45 -17.87
N ILE A 107 15.62 4.95 -17.19
CA ILE A 107 16.53 5.97 -17.72
C ILE A 107 17.33 5.42 -18.90
N GLY A 108 17.67 4.13 -18.88
CA GLY A 108 18.34 3.46 -20.00
C GLY A 108 17.47 3.47 -21.25
N ALA A 109 16.21 3.04 -21.12
CA ALA A 109 15.25 3.05 -22.22
C ALA A 109 14.94 4.44 -22.75
N LEU A 110 14.88 5.45 -21.88
CA LEU A 110 14.68 6.85 -22.26
C LEU A 110 15.86 7.45 -23.00
N SER A 111 17.09 7.15 -22.54
CA SER A 111 18.32 7.69 -23.13
C SER A 111 18.81 6.88 -24.34
N GLY A 112 18.26 5.71 -24.59
CA GLY A 112 18.74 4.76 -25.60
C GLY A 112 20.10 4.14 -25.23
N GLN A 113 20.50 4.17 -23.95
CA GLN A 113 21.77 3.65 -23.45
C GLN A 113 21.53 2.48 -22.48
N GLU A 114 22.35 1.45 -22.57
CA GLU A 114 22.33 0.38 -21.57
C GLU A 114 23.04 0.84 -20.28
N LEU A 115 22.24 0.99 -19.20
CA LEU A 115 22.73 1.39 -17.87
C LEU A 115 22.88 0.16 -16.96
N ARG A 116 23.67 -0.83 -17.41
CA ARG A 116 23.93 -2.05 -16.64
C ARG A 116 25.29 -1.95 -15.95
N TYR A 117 25.34 -2.29 -14.66
CA TYR A 117 26.58 -2.36 -13.91
C TYR A 117 26.54 -3.51 -12.88
N GLY A 118 27.32 -4.56 -13.10
CA GLY A 118 27.31 -5.76 -12.26
C GLY A 118 25.90 -6.34 -12.12
N PRO A 119 25.40 -6.54 -10.89
CA PRO A 119 24.05 -7.07 -10.65
C PRO A 119 22.94 -6.05 -10.85
N VAL A 120 23.25 -4.78 -11.10
CA VAL A 120 22.27 -3.74 -11.41
C VAL A 120 21.97 -3.79 -12.90
N LYS A 121 20.72 -4.09 -13.27
CA LYS A 121 20.30 -4.14 -14.68
C LYS A 121 19.83 -2.80 -15.24
N GLY A 122 19.56 -1.80 -14.38
CA GLY A 122 19.13 -0.49 -14.83
C GLY A 122 18.93 0.50 -13.69
N LEU A 123 18.84 1.77 -14.09
CA LEU A 123 18.52 2.91 -13.25
C LEU A 123 17.15 3.45 -13.64
N GLY A 124 16.28 3.70 -12.66
CA GLY A 124 14.97 4.27 -12.88
C GLY A 124 14.73 5.55 -12.08
N LEU A 125 13.68 6.26 -12.47
CA LEU A 125 13.08 7.36 -11.72
C LEU A 125 11.64 6.97 -11.34
N VAL A 126 11.37 6.87 -10.05
CA VAL A 126 10.02 6.62 -9.53
C VAL A 126 9.30 7.95 -9.36
N LEU A 127 8.07 8.01 -9.86
CA LEU A 127 7.10 9.08 -9.63
C LEU A 127 5.80 8.45 -9.18
N GLY A 128 5.15 9.02 -8.16
CA GLY A 128 3.91 8.42 -7.68
C GLY A 128 3.19 9.21 -6.61
N PHE A 129 2.10 8.63 -6.16
CA PHE A 129 1.32 9.20 -5.07
C PHE A 129 0.66 8.09 -4.23
N ASP A 130 0.36 8.44 -2.98
CA ASP A 130 -0.54 7.71 -2.12
C ASP A 130 -1.72 8.60 -1.74
N TRP A 131 -2.87 8.00 -1.63
CA TRP A 131 -4.07 8.64 -1.15
C TRP A 131 -4.81 7.71 -0.20
N ASN A 132 -5.28 8.28 0.93
CA ASN A 132 -5.98 7.51 1.94
C ASN A 132 -7.19 8.30 2.44
N THR A 133 -8.24 7.57 2.74
CA THR A 133 -9.38 8.07 3.51
C THR A 133 -9.86 6.99 4.45
N LYS A 134 -10.13 7.36 5.69
CA LYS A 134 -10.68 6.48 6.72
C LYS A 134 -11.96 7.08 7.25
N ASN A 135 -12.95 6.25 7.52
CA ASN A 135 -14.24 6.64 8.07
C ASN A 135 -14.48 5.86 9.36
N ASP A 136 -14.33 6.52 10.48
CA ASP A 136 -14.75 6.09 11.80
C ASP A 136 -15.13 7.30 12.67
N VAL A 137 -15.52 7.07 13.90
CA VAL A 137 -15.96 8.15 14.80
C VAL A 137 -14.78 8.81 15.53
N GLY A 138 -13.69 8.09 15.73
CA GLY A 138 -12.54 8.55 16.52
C GLY A 138 -11.53 9.35 15.73
N TYR A 139 -11.04 8.75 14.66
CA TYR A 139 -10.00 9.33 13.82
C TYR A 139 -10.19 8.95 12.35
N ASN A 140 -10.46 9.94 11.53
CA ASN A 140 -10.58 9.81 10.09
C ASN A 140 -9.37 10.45 9.41
N SER A 141 -8.44 9.65 8.90
CA SER A 141 -7.33 10.16 8.09
C SER A 141 -7.81 10.61 6.70
N ARG A 142 -7.13 11.61 6.15
CA ARG A 142 -7.28 12.07 4.76
C ARG A 142 -5.90 12.39 4.20
N LYS A 143 -5.05 11.37 4.16
CA LYS A 143 -3.67 11.46 3.73
C LYS A 143 -3.57 11.69 2.23
N ARG A 144 -2.62 12.51 1.83
CA ARG A 144 -2.13 12.67 0.46
C ARG A 144 -0.61 12.72 0.51
N MET A 145 0.05 11.96 -0.35
CA MET A 145 1.49 11.89 -0.41
C MET A 145 1.94 11.85 -1.87
N LEU A 146 2.92 12.67 -2.21
CA LEU A 146 3.67 12.59 -3.46
C LEU A 146 5.01 11.91 -3.19
N VAL A 147 5.45 11.11 -4.15
CA VAL A 147 6.66 10.30 -4.07
C VAL A 147 7.47 10.50 -5.34
N ALA A 148 8.76 10.81 -5.20
CA ALA A 148 9.67 10.91 -6.33
C ALA A 148 11.10 10.56 -5.93
N GLY A 149 11.86 9.87 -6.80
CA GLY A 149 13.29 9.63 -6.57
C GLY A 149 13.88 8.50 -7.39
N PRO A 150 15.21 8.36 -7.37
CA PRO A 150 15.92 7.34 -8.11
C PRO A 150 15.69 5.94 -7.53
N THR A 151 15.73 4.94 -8.42
CA THR A 151 15.65 3.52 -8.07
C THR A 151 16.61 2.70 -8.90
N LEU A 152 17.19 1.67 -8.30
CA LEU A 152 17.99 0.65 -8.97
C LEU A 152 17.10 -0.55 -9.26
N MET A 153 17.19 -1.06 -10.47
CA MET A 153 16.56 -2.31 -10.89
C MET A 153 17.61 -3.41 -10.90
N TRP A 154 17.37 -4.51 -10.21
CA TRP A 154 18.34 -5.60 -10.03
C TRP A 154 18.08 -6.75 -10.99
N ASP A 155 19.14 -7.39 -11.41
CA ASP A 155 19.11 -8.57 -12.28
C ASP A 155 18.88 -9.84 -11.45
N VAL A 156 17.60 -10.13 -11.22
CA VAL A 156 17.14 -11.30 -10.45
C VAL A 156 15.99 -11.99 -11.20
N PRO A 157 15.73 -13.28 -10.94
CA PRO A 157 14.49 -13.90 -11.40
C PRO A 157 13.29 -13.11 -10.88
N GLY A 158 12.36 -12.74 -11.76
CA GLY A 158 11.25 -11.84 -11.44
C GLY A 158 11.70 -10.38 -11.37
N PHE A 159 11.52 -9.72 -10.26
CA PHE A 159 11.97 -8.34 -10.07
C PHE A 159 12.44 -8.05 -8.65
N LEU A 160 13.39 -7.15 -8.54
CA LEU A 160 13.80 -6.47 -7.31
C LEU A 160 14.16 -5.03 -7.67
N SER A 161 13.62 -4.08 -6.94
CA SER A 161 13.95 -2.66 -7.06
C SER A 161 14.26 -2.09 -5.70
N THR A 162 15.28 -1.21 -5.62
CA THR A 162 15.63 -0.48 -4.39
C THR A 162 15.85 0.99 -4.72
N GLY A 163 15.29 1.89 -3.92
CA GLY A 163 15.36 3.32 -4.21
C GLY A 163 15.46 4.20 -2.97
N ILE A 164 15.91 5.43 -3.19
CA ILE A 164 15.81 6.52 -2.22
C ILE A 164 14.82 7.54 -2.80
N LEU A 165 13.69 7.65 -2.15
CA LEU A 165 12.57 8.46 -2.61
C LEU A 165 12.36 9.64 -1.66
N LEU A 166 12.00 10.80 -2.19
CA LEU A 166 11.58 11.97 -1.43
C LEU A 166 10.06 11.99 -1.35
N LEU A 167 9.55 12.20 -0.15
CA LEU A 167 8.13 12.24 0.14
C LEU A 167 7.67 13.65 0.47
N ARG A 168 6.49 14.03 -0.03
CA ARG A 168 5.74 15.21 0.37
C ARG A 168 4.36 14.75 0.83
N GLU A 169 4.17 14.69 2.13
CA GLU A 169 2.96 14.17 2.75
C GLU A 169 2.13 15.28 3.39
N SER A 170 0.80 15.11 3.38
CA SER A 170 -0.13 15.95 4.11
C SER A 170 -1.31 15.12 4.62
N ASN A 171 -1.92 15.57 5.72
CA ASN A 171 -3.11 14.96 6.29
C ASN A 171 -4.13 16.05 6.66
N ALA A 172 -5.40 15.69 6.66
CA ALA A 172 -6.50 16.52 7.14
C ALA A 172 -7.43 15.66 7.99
N PRO A 173 -6.95 15.18 9.15
CA PRO A 173 -7.74 14.29 9.98
C PRO A 173 -8.99 14.98 10.52
N SER A 174 -10.00 14.17 10.83
CA SER A 174 -11.19 14.59 11.56
C SER A 174 -11.61 13.47 12.50
N GLY A 175 -12.37 13.75 13.51
CA GLY A 175 -12.86 12.77 14.46
C GLY A 175 -13.21 13.37 15.80
N ALA A 176 -13.76 12.55 16.71
CA ALA A 176 -14.22 13.00 18.01
C ALA A 176 -13.12 13.07 19.08
N PHE A 177 -11.95 12.43 18.85
CA PHE A 177 -10.90 12.40 19.85
C PHE A 177 -10.13 13.72 19.94
N PRO A 178 -10.01 14.36 21.12
CA PRO A 178 -9.04 15.43 21.33
C PRO A 178 -7.59 14.88 21.17
N PRO A 179 -6.63 15.66 20.62
CA PRO A 179 -6.80 17.00 20.04
C PRO A 179 -7.26 16.99 18.57
N ILE A 180 -7.57 15.85 17.97
CA ILE A 180 -7.95 15.73 16.55
C ILE A 180 -9.24 16.50 16.23
N SER A 181 -10.18 16.51 17.16
CA SER A 181 -11.43 17.29 17.02
C SER A 181 -11.18 18.80 16.85
N GLU A 182 -10.00 19.30 17.16
CA GLU A 182 -9.60 20.69 17.03
C GLU A 182 -8.88 21.00 15.71
N VAL A 183 -8.40 19.98 14.98
CA VAL A 183 -7.73 20.14 13.70
C VAL A 183 -8.74 20.59 12.66
N ARG A 184 -8.53 21.74 12.03
CA ARG A 184 -9.48 22.36 11.09
C ARG A 184 -8.96 22.46 9.66
N GLN A 185 -7.65 22.28 9.46
CA GLN A 185 -7.00 22.48 8.17
C GLN A 185 -6.11 21.31 7.82
N ARG A 186 -5.81 21.21 6.52
CA ARG A 186 -4.80 20.25 6.04
C ARG A 186 -3.43 20.65 6.53
N TYR A 187 -2.81 19.77 7.30
CA TYR A 187 -1.44 19.88 7.75
C TYR A 187 -0.49 19.24 6.72
N THR A 188 0.64 19.87 6.46
CA THR A 188 1.67 19.35 5.56
C THR A 188 2.96 19.13 6.33
N TYR A 189 3.46 17.89 6.29
CA TYR A 189 4.69 17.49 6.95
C TYR A 189 5.92 18.03 6.20
N ASP A 190 7.08 18.02 6.87
CA ASP A 190 8.35 18.34 6.22
C ASP A 190 8.65 17.32 5.10
N TYR A 191 9.49 17.73 4.14
CA TYR A 191 10.03 16.77 3.18
C TYR A 191 10.89 15.74 3.90
N HIS A 192 10.72 14.48 3.58
CA HIS A 192 11.45 13.41 4.24
C HIS A 192 11.81 12.30 3.26
N PRO A 193 13.02 11.71 3.36
CA PRO A 193 13.43 10.63 2.50
C PRO A 193 12.84 9.29 2.97
N MET A 194 12.71 8.37 2.01
CA MET A 194 12.34 6.98 2.22
C MET A 194 13.30 6.07 1.47
N PHE A 195 13.89 5.09 2.15
CA PHE A 195 14.43 3.92 1.48
C PHE A 195 13.25 3.00 1.14
N SER A 196 13.15 2.56 -0.10
CA SER A 196 12.12 1.64 -0.56
C SER A 196 12.77 0.45 -1.27
N ALA A 197 12.30 -0.75 -0.95
CA ALA A 197 12.61 -1.96 -1.69
C ALA A 197 11.29 -2.65 -2.06
N SER A 198 11.19 -3.21 -3.25
CA SER A 198 10.07 -4.04 -3.68
C SER A 198 10.56 -5.21 -4.50
N TRP A 199 9.93 -6.37 -4.30
CA TRP A 199 10.36 -7.60 -4.95
C TRP A 199 9.19 -8.52 -5.29
N GLY A 200 9.38 -9.34 -6.32
CA GLY A 200 8.54 -10.47 -6.69
C GLY A 200 9.44 -11.53 -7.31
N ILE A 201 9.86 -12.49 -6.48
CA ILE A 201 10.88 -13.49 -6.83
C ILE A 201 10.22 -14.86 -6.90
N PRO A 202 10.13 -15.49 -8.08
CA PRO A 202 9.66 -16.86 -8.18
C PRO A 202 10.68 -17.80 -7.52
N VAL A 203 10.19 -18.73 -6.71
CA VAL A 203 11.00 -19.84 -6.20
C VAL A 203 11.25 -20.80 -7.37
N PRO A 204 12.50 -21.30 -7.54
CA PRO A 204 12.79 -22.23 -8.62
C PRO A 204 11.83 -23.41 -8.64
N ASP A 205 11.29 -23.74 -9.81
CA ASP A 205 10.34 -24.84 -9.98
C ASP A 205 10.92 -26.20 -9.55
N SER A 206 12.27 -26.34 -9.53
CA SER A 206 12.97 -27.51 -8.98
C SER A 206 12.83 -27.67 -7.47
N TRP A 207 12.54 -26.59 -6.74
CA TRP A 207 12.31 -26.63 -5.29
C TRP A 207 10.80 -26.75 -5.00
N THR A 208 10.01 -25.78 -5.47
CA THR A 208 8.57 -25.77 -5.26
C THR A 208 7.90 -25.08 -6.45
N PRO A 209 7.35 -25.85 -7.40
CA PRO A 209 6.72 -25.28 -8.58
C PRO A 209 5.54 -24.36 -8.22
N GLY A 210 5.56 -23.15 -8.75
CA GLY A 210 4.49 -22.17 -8.58
C GLY A 210 4.49 -21.42 -7.25
N LEU A 211 5.56 -21.51 -6.46
CA LEU A 211 5.75 -20.68 -5.27
C LEU A 211 6.49 -19.38 -5.65
N SER A 212 6.12 -18.27 -5.03
CA SER A 212 6.83 -17.00 -5.13
C SER A 212 6.96 -16.32 -3.77
N PHE A 213 8.01 -15.52 -3.63
CA PHE A 213 8.24 -14.63 -2.49
C PHE A 213 8.15 -13.19 -2.97
N GLU A 214 7.21 -12.44 -2.44
CA GLU A 214 6.87 -11.10 -2.89
C GLU A 214 6.77 -10.14 -1.71
N GLY A 215 6.87 -8.83 -1.98
CA GLY A 215 6.68 -7.86 -0.92
C GLY A 215 7.32 -6.51 -1.17
N TYR A 216 7.32 -5.71 -0.11
CA TYR A 216 8.01 -4.42 -0.07
C TYR A 216 8.52 -4.12 1.34
N LEU A 217 9.53 -3.25 1.40
CA LEU A 217 10.05 -2.62 2.61
C LEU A 217 10.16 -1.13 2.36
N ASN A 218 9.55 -0.33 3.23
CA ASN A 218 9.72 1.11 3.28
C ASN A 218 10.29 1.50 4.66
N TYR A 219 11.45 2.15 4.65
CA TYR A 219 12.02 2.82 5.81
C TYR A 219 11.94 4.33 5.57
N ILE A 220 11.00 4.98 6.28
CA ILE A 220 10.62 6.37 6.09
C ILE A 220 11.25 7.19 7.20
N ALA A 221 12.02 8.22 6.89
CA ALA A 221 12.61 9.11 7.89
C ALA A 221 11.52 9.92 8.63
N ALA A 222 11.88 10.45 9.80
CA ALA A 222 11.01 11.37 10.52
C ALA A 222 10.60 12.56 9.64
N LYS A 223 9.33 12.95 9.74
CA LYS A 223 8.68 13.96 8.90
C LYS A 223 8.38 15.28 9.64
N GLY A 224 9.19 15.57 10.68
CA GLY A 224 9.05 16.74 11.52
C GLY A 224 8.03 16.52 12.63
N ARG A 225 7.04 17.39 12.72
CA ARG A 225 5.92 17.26 13.67
C ARG A 225 4.67 16.77 12.97
N ASP A 226 3.80 16.13 13.76
CA ASP A 226 2.45 15.74 13.30
C ASP A 226 1.47 16.94 13.36
N GLU A 227 0.23 16.71 12.94
CA GLU A 227 -0.85 17.70 12.88
C GLU A 227 -1.32 18.23 14.23
N VAL A 228 -0.86 17.63 15.33
CA VAL A 228 -1.12 18.06 16.71
C VAL A 228 0.14 18.52 17.44
N GLY A 229 1.27 18.61 16.70
CA GLY A 229 2.53 19.17 17.19
C GLY A 229 3.49 18.16 17.83
N ASN A 230 3.20 16.87 17.86
CA ASN A 230 4.13 15.86 18.36
C ASN A 230 5.29 15.61 17.39
N PRO A 231 6.50 15.36 17.90
CA PRO A 231 7.60 14.94 17.04
C PRO A 231 7.33 13.55 16.44
N THR A 232 7.62 13.39 15.14
CA THR A 232 7.51 12.10 14.46
C THR A 232 8.83 11.33 14.52
N GLY A 233 8.75 10.01 14.50
CA GLY A 233 9.91 9.11 14.41
C GLY A 233 10.04 8.48 13.03
N ALA A 234 11.19 7.87 12.78
CA ALA A 234 11.38 7.06 11.58
C ALA A 234 10.46 5.82 11.63
N GLU A 235 9.84 5.54 10.49
CA GLU A 235 8.83 4.50 10.33
C GLU A 235 9.41 3.33 9.51
N THR A 236 9.11 2.09 9.91
CA THR A 236 9.40 0.90 9.12
C THR A 236 8.10 0.21 8.78
N ASN A 237 7.85 0.02 7.50
CA ASN A 237 6.72 -0.77 7.00
C ASN A 237 7.27 -1.85 6.06
N LEU A 238 7.24 -3.09 6.54
CA LEU A 238 7.59 -4.30 5.80
C LEU A 238 6.32 -5.10 5.58
N ASP A 239 6.08 -5.49 4.34
CA ASP A 239 5.03 -6.43 3.97
C ASP A 239 5.62 -7.48 3.04
N MET A 240 5.46 -8.75 3.39
CA MET A 240 6.02 -9.85 2.62
C MET A 240 5.05 -11.03 2.58
N GLN A 241 5.05 -11.74 1.45
CA GLN A 241 4.13 -12.83 1.22
C GLN A 241 4.79 -14.00 0.51
N LEU A 242 4.35 -15.21 0.86
CA LEU A 242 4.61 -16.44 0.12
C LEU A 242 3.33 -16.86 -0.57
N MET A 243 3.34 -16.82 -1.90
CA MET A 243 2.17 -17.09 -2.74
C MET A 243 2.37 -18.36 -3.55
N TYR A 244 1.38 -19.23 -3.54
CA TYR A 244 1.34 -20.49 -4.29
C TYR A 244 0.28 -20.46 -5.37
N ASP A 245 0.66 -20.79 -6.61
CA ASP A 245 -0.24 -20.92 -7.75
C ASP A 245 -1.09 -22.20 -7.62
N LEU A 246 -2.21 -22.06 -6.89
CA LEU A 246 -3.15 -23.15 -6.66
C LEU A 246 -3.91 -23.51 -7.95
N GLY A 247 -4.09 -22.56 -8.85
CA GLY A 247 -4.79 -22.76 -10.14
C GLY A 247 -4.15 -23.86 -10.98
N ARG A 248 -2.84 -24.05 -10.89
CA ARG A 248 -2.11 -25.14 -11.59
C ARG A 248 -2.66 -26.54 -11.23
N ARG A 249 -3.11 -26.74 -9.99
CA ARG A 249 -3.70 -28.01 -9.54
C ARG A 249 -5.04 -28.33 -10.22
N PHE A 250 -5.69 -27.32 -10.75
CA PHE A 250 -6.99 -27.43 -11.40
C PHE A 250 -6.92 -27.17 -12.92
N GLY A 251 -5.72 -27.23 -13.50
CA GLY A 251 -5.54 -27.02 -14.93
C GLY A 251 -5.81 -25.60 -15.41
N GLN A 252 -5.83 -24.63 -14.50
CA GLN A 252 -5.97 -23.22 -14.84
C GLN A 252 -4.67 -22.64 -15.42
N PRO A 253 -4.74 -21.56 -16.19
CA PRO A 253 -3.55 -20.83 -16.62
C PRO A 253 -2.63 -20.48 -15.45
N LYS A 254 -1.32 -20.41 -15.70
CA LYS A 254 -0.31 -20.07 -14.68
C LYS A 254 -0.65 -18.75 -14.00
N ASN A 255 -0.53 -18.75 -12.67
CA ASN A 255 -0.80 -17.62 -11.78
C ASN A 255 -2.25 -17.08 -11.80
N ARG A 256 -3.22 -17.81 -12.38
CA ARG A 256 -4.61 -17.37 -12.43
C ARG A 256 -5.26 -17.30 -11.03
N PHE A 257 -5.03 -18.30 -10.20
CA PHE A 257 -5.55 -18.36 -8.84
C PHE A 257 -4.43 -18.72 -7.87
N ARG A 258 -4.13 -17.81 -6.98
CA ARG A 258 -3.03 -17.91 -6.04
C ARG A 258 -3.55 -17.80 -4.61
N VAL A 259 -2.95 -18.56 -3.70
CA VAL A 259 -3.22 -18.49 -2.26
C VAL A 259 -1.91 -18.43 -1.51
N GLY A 260 -1.91 -17.84 -0.33
CA GLY A 260 -0.67 -17.71 0.41
C GLY A 260 -0.84 -17.18 1.82
N VAL A 261 0.30 -16.96 2.44
CA VAL A 261 0.44 -16.30 3.73
C VAL A 261 1.17 -14.99 3.53
N GLU A 262 0.75 -13.97 4.26
CA GLU A 262 1.33 -12.64 4.24
C GLU A 262 1.69 -12.24 5.67
N TYR A 263 2.74 -11.46 5.83
CA TYR A 263 3.17 -10.93 7.10
C TYR A 263 3.52 -9.46 6.97
N GLN A 264 2.80 -8.62 7.73
CA GLN A 264 3.08 -7.21 7.83
C GLN A 264 3.74 -6.90 9.17
N PHE A 265 4.88 -6.23 9.10
CA PHE A 265 5.54 -5.61 10.25
C PHE A 265 5.54 -4.10 10.08
N TRP A 266 5.00 -3.39 11.08
CA TRP A 266 4.98 -1.94 11.06
C TRP A 266 5.47 -1.40 12.39
N ASN A 267 6.50 -0.58 12.36
CA ASN A 267 7.05 0.09 13.54
C ASN A 267 6.98 1.60 13.38
N ASN A 268 6.68 2.31 14.45
CA ASN A 268 6.37 3.74 14.46
C ASN A 268 5.35 4.12 13.38
N LYS A 269 4.26 3.36 13.37
CA LYS A 269 3.21 3.48 12.36
C LYS A 269 2.76 4.92 12.19
N PHE A 270 2.81 5.43 10.93
CA PHE A 270 2.53 6.81 10.55
C PHE A 270 3.44 7.86 11.21
N GLY A 271 4.63 7.46 11.66
CA GLY A 271 5.58 8.31 12.37
C GLY A 271 5.31 8.42 13.88
N ASN A 272 4.30 7.72 14.40
CA ASN A 272 4.00 7.74 15.84
C ASN A 272 4.99 6.87 16.62
N THR A 273 5.69 7.47 17.57
CA THR A 273 6.68 6.77 18.40
C THR A 273 6.06 6.18 19.66
N ALA A 274 6.79 5.30 20.34
CA ALA A 274 6.40 4.78 21.65
C ALA A 274 6.26 5.90 22.69
N ALA A 275 7.11 6.92 22.62
CA ALA A 275 7.02 8.11 23.50
C ALA A 275 5.72 8.89 23.29
N THR A 276 5.31 9.06 22.02
CA THR A 276 4.09 9.77 21.66
C THR A 276 2.83 8.99 22.03
N THR A 277 2.80 7.68 21.79
CA THR A 277 1.60 6.85 21.99
C THR A 277 1.49 6.24 23.38
N GLY A 278 2.49 6.41 24.24
CA GLY A 278 2.58 5.66 25.50
C GLY A 278 2.73 4.15 25.27
N ASN A 279 3.43 3.77 24.20
CA ASN A 279 3.65 2.39 23.78
C ASN A 279 2.35 1.63 23.40
N ARG A 280 1.37 2.35 22.84
CA ARG A 280 0.08 1.77 22.42
C ARG A 280 -0.10 1.88 20.90
N GLY A 281 -0.13 0.74 20.21
CA GLY A 281 -0.51 0.60 18.81
C GLY A 281 0.42 1.15 17.74
N GLN A 282 1.57 1.74 18.09
CA GLN A 282 2.55 2.24 17.11
C GLN A 282 3.33 1.12 16.43
N ARG A 283 3.23 -0.10 16.94
CA ARG A 283 3.87 -1.29 16.37
C ARG A 283 2.84 -2.36 16.09
N ALA A 284 2.84 -2.88 14.86
CA ALA A 284 2.01 -4.00 14.42
C ALA A 284 2.88 -5.15 13.93
N SER A 285 2.41 -6.37 14.15
CA SER A 285 3.03 -7.62 13.69
C SER A 285 1.88 -8.56 13.32
N THR A 286 1.52 -8.55 12.04
CA THR A 286 0.24 -9.07 11.56
C THR A 286 0.44 -10.19 10.56
N PRO A 287 0.31 -11.46 10.97
CA PRO A 287 0.16 -12.56 10.02
C PRO A 287 -1.22 -12.52 9.38
N MET A 288 -1.27 -12.82 8.08
CA MET A 288 -2.49 -12.83 7.27
C MET A 288 -2.55 -14.06 6.38
N VAL A 289 -3.76 -14.43 6.00
CA VAL A 289 -4.01 -15.29 4.85
C VAL A 289 -4.39 -14.43 3.64
N ARG A 290 -4.02 -14.89 2.44
CA ARG A 290 -4.25 -14.16 1.20
C ARG A 290 -4.74 -15.08 0.10
N ALA A 291 -5.67 -14.60 -0.72
CA ALA A 291 -6.10 -15.23 -1.95
C ALA A 291 -6.18 -14.17 -3.07
N GLU A 292 -5.79 -14.55 -4.28
CA GLU A 292 -5.75 -13.66 -5.45
C GLU A 292 -6.31 -14.36 -6.68
N TYR A 293 -6.96 -13.58 -7.51
CA TYR A 293 -7.38 -13.99 -8.84
C TYR A 293 -6.88 -12.98 -9.88
N HIS A 294 -6.14 -13.47 -10.87
CA HIS A 294 -5.54 -12.68 -11.95
C HIS A 294 -6.35 -12.85 -13.24
N PHE A 295 -6.54 -11.76 -13.97
CA PHE A 295 -7.35 -11.73 -15.19
C PHE A 295 -6.54 -12.00 -16.45
#